data_6f22fcd3318a58174edeccc45694f6bd
#
_entry.id   6f22fcd3318a58174edeccc45694f6bd
#
_cell.length_a   1.000
_cell.length_b   1.000
_cell.length_c   1.000
_cell.angle_alpha   90.00
_cell.angle_beta   90.00
_cell.angle_gamma   90.00
#
_symmetry.space_group_name_H-M   'P 1'
#
loop_
_entity.id
_entity.type
_entity.pdbx_description
1 polymer ?
#
loop_
_entity_poly.entity_id
_entity_poly.type
_entity_poly.pdbx_seq_one_letter_code
_entity_poly.pdbx_strand_id
1 'polypeptide(L)'
;MRKMTVEVCPKDPLMGMPADAEVLNRAMKPILEKVESIKVVDLLKVDLEQGREMVVADVTMKEGYTASDLELPEILGSLEVLKADGRTYTCFLRIVIRDGFLLEKMREFDLDVIWTAPIYKSRDLFVHTCIGDSENLNKVLRLMSTYGEVRNVVFEEATFSGNGPLSVLTPRQRDLLLAAKQYGYYEYPRRINSQQLAEKVGISKTTAIEHLRKAEVRLISTLLAGY
;
A
#
# COMPACT_ATOMS: atom_id res chain seq x y z
N MET A 1 -19.18 0.34 2.12
CA MET A 1 -17.82 0.86 2.36
C MET A 1 -17.22 1.33 1.06
N ARG A 2 -16.45 2.39 1.08
CA ARG A 2 -15.79 2.97 -0.09
C ARG A 2 -14.28 3.05 0.17
N LYS A 3 -13.49 2.96 -0.89
CA LYS A 3 -12.06 3.23 -0.86
C LYS A 3 -11.86 4.68 -1.27
N MET A 4 -11.06 5.41 -0.51
CA MET A 4 -10.67 6.79 -0.79
C MET A 4 -9.15 6.86 -0.93
N THR A 5 -8.70 7.48 -2.01
CA THR A 5 -7.30 7.91 -2.17
C THR A 5 -7.28 9.43 -2.16
N VAL A 6 -6.48 10.01 -1.28
CA VAL A 6 -6.33 11.45 -1.12
C VAL A 6 -4.89 11.86 -1.38
N GLU A 7 -4.71 12.90 -2.19
CA GLU A 7 -3.42 13.51 -2.52
C GLU A 7 -3.33 14.88 -1.86
N VAL A 8 -2.29 15.10 -1.08
CA VAL A 8 -2.07 16.32 -0.31
C VAL A 8 -0.71 16.90 -0.63
N CYS A 9 -0.68 18.19 -0.95
CA CYS A 9 0.55 18.97 -0.98
C CYS A 9 0.85 19.45 0.44
N PRO A 10 1.90 18.91 1.11
CA PRO A 10 2.16 19.26 2.50
C PRO A 10 2.55 20.72 2.67
N LYS A 11 2.05 21.35 3.74
CA LYS A 11 2.45 22.72 4.12
C LYS A 11 3.90 22.77 4.60
N ASP A 12 4.33 21.68 5.24
CA ASP A 12 5.70 21.48 5.71
C ASP A 12 6.27 20.23 5.06
N PRO A 13 7.41 20.33 4.33
CA PRO A 13 8.11 19.18 3.75
C PRO A 13 8.54 18.14 4.81
N LEU A 14 8.60 18.52 6.06
CA LEU A 14 8.89 17.66 7.21
C LEU A 14 7.71 16.78 7.62
N MET A 15 6.85 16.39 6.68
CA MET A 15 5.75 15.42 6.83
C MET A 15 4.43 15.98 7.36
N GLY A 16 4.19 17.30 7.25
CA GLY A 16 2.93 17.89 7.72
C GLY A 16 2.76 17.83 9.24
N MET A 17 3.86 17.66 9.97
CA MET A 17 3.79 17.63 11.42
C MET A 17 3.67 19.03 11.98
N PRO A 18 2.91 19.21 13.07
CA PRO A 18 2.79 20.51 13.73
C PRO A 18 4.16 21.08 14.08
N ALA A 19 4.29 22.40 14.00
CA ALA A 19 5.55 23.09 14.32
C ALA A 19 6.04 22.82 15.76
N ASP A 20 5.16 22.37 16.63
CA ASP A 20 5.39 21.98 18.01
C ASP A 20 5.94 20.54 18.18
N ALA A 21 6.05 19.77 17.09
CA ALA A 21 6.70 18.45 17.10
C ALA A 21 8.25 18.54 16.97
N GLU A 22 8.87 19.39 17.78
CA GLU A 22 10.34 19.62 17.73
C GLU A 22 11.17 18.33 17.79
N VAL A 23 10.78 17.38 18.62
CA VAL A 23 11.49 16.09 18.79
C VAL A 23 11.46 15.29 17.51
N LEU A 24 10.30 15.20 16.86
CA LEU A 24 10.14 14.44 15.62
C LEU A 24 10.77 15.17 14.44
N ASN A 25 10.61 16.48 14.33
CA ASN A 25 11.28 17.30 13.32
C ASN A 25 12.79 17.11 13.39
N ARG A 26 13.35 17.14 14.60
CA ARG A 26 14.78 16.92 14.84
C ARG A 26 15.22 15.49 14.45
N ALA A 27 14.40 14.49 14.74
CA ALA A 27 14.67 13.10 14.42
C ALA A 27 14.51 12.77 12.93
N MET A 28 13.48 13.33 12.27
CA MET A 28 13.15 13.03 10.88
C MET A 28 13.92 13.87 9.85
N LYS A 29 14.33 15.08 10.21
CA LYS A 29 15.03 15.99 9.29
C LYS A 29 16.26 15.35 8.61
N PRO A 30 17.16 14.65 9.32
CA PRO A 30 18.31 14.00 8.69
C PRO A 30 17.91 12.92 7.68
N ILE A 31 16.80 12.23 7.91
CA ILE A 31 16.28 11.20 7.02
C ILE A 31 15.70 11.85 5.76
N LEU A 32 14.86 12.86 5.93
CA LEU A 32 14.16 13.55 4.82
C LEU A 32 15.12 14.36 3.94
N GLU A 33 16.25 14.79 4.48
CA GLU A 33 17.32 15.42 3.70
C GLU A 33 17.96 14.44 2.72
N LYS A 34 18.02 13.14 3.04
CA LYS A 34 18.65 12.07 2.26
C LYS A 34 17.67 11.29 1.40
N VAL A 35 16.41 11.24 1.76
CA VAL A 35 15.35 10.48 1.08
C VAL A 35 14.61 11.37 0.08
N GLU A 36 14.40 10.85 -1.11
CA GLU A 36 13.58 11.47 -2.17
C GLU A 36 12.10 11.13 -1.98
N SER A 37 11.80 9.85 -1.76
CA SER A 37 10.43 9.38 -1.54
C SER A 37 10.37 8.07 -0.74
N ILE A 38 9.22 7.83 -0.12
CA ILE A 38 8.86 6.58 0.55
C ILE A 38 7.52 6.12 0.00
N LYS A 39 7.49 4.89 -0.55
CA LYS A 39 6.27 4.24 -1.04
C LYS A 39 6.01 3.00 -0.20
N VAL A 40 4.95 2.99 0.58
CA VAL A 40 4.54 1.80 1.32
C VAL A 40 3.99 0.77 0.32
N VAL A 41 4.63 -0.38 0.29
CA VAL A 41 4.28 -1.54 -0.55
C VAL A 41 3.24 -2.41 0.16
N ASP A 42 3.46 -2.66 1.45
CA ASP A 42 2.56 -3.47 2.26
C ASP A 42 2.49 -2.97 3.71
N LEU A 43 1.29 -3.00 4.28
CA LEU A 43 1.00 -2.70 5.68
C LEU A 43 0.78 -4.02 6.42
N LEU A 44 1.82 -4.50 7.11
CA LEU A 44 1.79 -5.79 7.78
C LEU A 44 1.08 -5.73 9.14
N LYS A 45 1.26 -4.61 9.86
CA LYS A 45 0.62 -4.33 11.13
C LYS A 45 0.49 -2.83 11.32
N VAL A 46 -0.69 -2.39 11.73
CA VAL A 46 -0.96 -1.00 12.13
C VAL A 46 -1.71 -1.02 13.46
N ASP A 47 -1.12 -0.41 14.47
CA ASP A 47 -1.68 -0.27 15.81
C ASP A 47 -1.39 1.17 16.27
N LEU A 48 -2.25 2.07 15.84
CA LEU A 48 -2.08 3.51 16.07
C LEU A 48 -2.28 3.88 17.55
N GLU A 49 -3.08 3.10 18.28
CA GLU A 49 -3.28 3.28 19.71
C GLU A 49 -1.99 3.04 20.50
N GLN A 50 -1.26 1.97 20.14
CA GLN A 50 -0.01 1.58 20.77
C GLN A 50 1.23 2.22 20.11
N GLY A 51 1.04 3.01 19.04
CA GLY A 51 2.13 3.62 18.30
C GLY A 51 3.05 2.61 17.60
N ARG A 52 2.48 1.51 17.07
CA ARG A 52 3.25 0.43 16.45
C ARG A 52 2.82 0.21 15.01
N GLU A 53 3.76 0.27 14.11
CA GLU A 53 3.54 -0.08 12.70
C GLU A 53 4.65 -1.01 12.20
N MET A 54 4.27 -1.96 11.35
CA MET A 54 5.19 -2.79 10.59
C MET A 54 4.81 -2.68 9.12
N VAL A 55 5.72 -2.19 8.32
CA VAL A 55 5.48 -1.96 6.90
C VAL A 55 6.65 -2.44 6.05
N VAL A 56 6.35 -2.84 4.83
CA VAL A 56 7.34 -2.96 3.76
C VAL A 56 7.21 -1.71 2.89
N ALA A 57 8.30 -1.02 2.68
CA ALA A 57 8.31 0.21 1.89
C ALA A 57 9.52 0.27 0.95
N ASP A 58 9.31 0.81 -0.24
CA ASP A 58 10.36 1.23 -1.13
C ASP A 58 10.80 2.65 -0.75
N VAL A 59 12.05 2.79 -0.36
CA VAL A 59 12.69 4.06 0.01
C VAL A 59 13.63 4.45 -1.12
N THR A 60 13.34 5.53 -1.82
CA THR A 60 14.22 6.07 -2.86
C THR A 60 15.11 7.14 -2.25
N MET A 61 16.41 6.93 -2.37
CA MET A 61 17.43 7.88 -1.90
C MET A 61 17.68 8.98 -2.92
N LYS A 62 17.99 10.18 -2.43
CA LYS A 62 18.50 11.25 -3.29
C LYS A 62 19.88 10.88 -3.85
N GLU A 63 20.27 11.57 -4.92
CA GLU A 63 21.57 11.37 -5.53
C GLU A 63 22.72 11.61 -4.52
N GLY A 64 23.68 10.71 -4.51
CA GLY A 64 24.82 10.76 -3.59
C GLY A 64 24.61 10.05 -2.25
N TYR A 65 23.41 9.54 -1.96
CA TYR A 65 23.11 8.80 -0.73
C TYR A 65 22.79 7.33 -1.01
N THR A 66 23.07 6.48 -0.05
CA THR A 66 22.84 5.04 -0.09
C THR A 66 22.06 4.56 1.14
N ALA A 67 21.69 3.27 1.19
CA ALA A 67 21.04 2.69 2.37
C ALA A 67 21.88 2.80 3.66
N SER A 68 23.22 2.86 3.54
CA SER A 68 24.12 3.03 4.69
C SER A 68 23.95 4.40 5.36
N ASP A 69 23.35 5.36 4.66
CA ASP A 69 23.06 6.69 5.18
C ASP A 69 21.69 6.77 5.86
N LEU A 70 20.91 5.66 5.79
CA LEU A 70 19.57 5.53 6.37
C LEU A 70 19.68 4.94 7.77
N GLU A 71 19.80 5.80 8.77
CA GLU A 71 19.66 5.43 10.16
C GLU A 71 18.33 5.96 10.70
N LEU A 72 17.43 5.05 11.10
CA LEU A 72 16.24 5.46 11.85
C LEU A 72 16.65 5.76 13.28
N PRO A 73 16.26 6.94 13.81
CA PRO A 73 16.43 7.20 15.24
C PRO A 73 15.72 6.13 16.07
N GLU A 74 16.33 5.68 17.17
CA GLU A 74 15.77 4.66 18.07
C GLU A 74 14.35 4.99 18.54
N ILE A 75 14.04 6.28 18.67
CA ILE A 75 12.71 6.78 19.03
C ILE A 75 11.63 6.42 17.99
N LEU A 76 12.04 6.15 16.74
CA LEU A 76 11.13 5.81 15.64
C LEU A 76 11.13 4.32 15.32
N GLY A 77 12.09 3.54 15.83
CA GLY A 77 12.14 2.11 15.61
C GLY A 77 13.36 1.59 14.86
N SER A 78 13.17 0.64 13.95
CA SER A 78 14.26 0.02 13.19
C SER A 78 13.92 -0.13 11.71
N LEU A 79 14.97 -0.13 10.87
CA LEU A 79 14.90 -0.34 9.44
C LEU A 79 15.85 -1.48 9.06
N GLU A 80 15.36 -2.41 8.22
CA GLU A 80 16.15 -3.49 7.65
C GLU A 80 15.98 -3.45 6.13
N VAL A 81 17.08 -3.42 5.38
CA VAL A 81 17.08 -3.44 3.92
C VAL A 81 16.92 -4.89 3.44
N LEU A 82 15.84 -5.15 2.72
CA LEU A 82 15.53 -6.47 2.16
C LEU A 82 16.08 -6.64 0.73
N LYS A 83 16.02 -5.57 -0.07
CA LYS A 83 16.46 -5.55 -1.47
C LYS A 83 16.98 -4.17 -1.84
N ALA A 84 17.96 -4.13 -2.73
CA ALA A 84 18.47 -2.91 -3.34
C ALA A 84 18.28 -2.97 -4.86
N ASP A 85 17.81 -1.84 -5.44
CA ASP A 85 17.66 -1.65 -6.89
C ASP A 85 18.00 -0.21 -7.25
N GLY A 86 19.20 0.02 -7.70
CA GLY A 86 19.73 1.35 -7.93
C GLY A 86 19.70 2.21 -6.66
N ARG A 87 18.97 3.32 -6.69
CA ARG A 87 18.77 4.22 -5.53
C ARG A 87 17.54 3.87 -4.70
N THR A 88 16.79 2.85 -5.07
CA THR A 88 15.59 2.41 -4.36
C THR A 88 15.89 1.16 -3.54
N TYR A 89 15.52 1.21 -2.28
CA TYR A 89 15.72 0.13 -1.32
C TYR A 89 14.37 -0.33 -0.80
N THR A 90 14.05 -1.61 -0.99
CA THR A 90 12.90 -2.21 -0.31
C THR A 90 13.29 -2.51 1.11
N CYS A 91 12.62 -1.87 2.05
CA CYS A 91 12.95 -1.91 3.48
C CYS A 91 11.80 -2.48 4.29
N PHE A 92 12.13 -3.24 5.32
CA PHE A 92 11.21 -3.57 6.40
C PHE A 92 11.38 -2.56 7.52
N LEU A 93 10.31 -1.85 7.82
CA LEU A 93 10.26 -0.80 8.83
C LEU A 93 9.44 -1.28 10.02
N ARG A 94 10.02 -1.23 11.21
CA ARG A 94 9.31 -1.40 12.48
C ARG A 94 9.30 -0.07 13.19
N ILE A 95 8.15 0.59 13.17
CA ILE A 95 7.95 1.87 13.84
C ILE A 95 7.39 1.58 15.23
N VAL A 96 8.02 2.14 16.26
CA VAL A 96 7.59 2.01 17.66
C VAL A 96 7.72 3.37 18.31
N ILE A 97 6.64 4.12 18.37
CA ILE A 97 6.62 5.46 18.96
C ILE A 97 6.40 5.32 20.46
N ARG A 98 7.35 5.82 21.24
CA ARG A 98 7.32 5.83 22.70
C ARG A 98 7.13 7.24 23.28
N ASP A 99 7.35 8.25 22.48
CA ASP A 99 7.12 9.63 22.88
C ASP A 99 5.62 9.92 23.00
N GLY A 100 5.19 10.47 24.15
CA GLY A 100 3.77 10.65 24.45
C GLY A 100 3.06 11.62 23.51
N PHE A 101 3.74 12.70 23.08
CA PHE A 101 3.18 13.67 22.16
C PHE A 101 2.99 13.04 20.75
N LEU A 102 4.00 12.30 20.27
CA LEU A 102 3.93 11.62 18.98
C LEU A 102 2.86 10.53 18.98
N LEU A 103 2.70 9.81 20.08
CA LEU A 103 1.67 8.81 20.24
C LEU A 103 0.27 9.45 20.19
N GLU A 104 0.07 10.59 20.83
CA GLU A 104 -1.18 11.34 20.75
C GLU A 104 -1.49 11.76 19.31
N LYS A 105 -0.48 12.23 18.56
CA LYS A 105 -0.65 12.57 17.13
C LYS A 105 -0.96 11.36 16.26
N MET A 106 -0.38 10.20 16.52
CA MET A 106 -0.76 8.97 15.81
C MET A 106 -2.20 8.56 16.06
N ARG A 107 -2.69 8.75 17.29
CA ARG A 107 -4.09 8.48 17.64
C ARG A 107 -5.09 9.34 16.88
N GLU A 108 -4.70 10.50 16.38
CA GLU A 108 -5.55 11.31 15.49
C GLU A 108 -5.90 10.56 14.20
N PHE A 109 -5.06 9.59 13.77
CA PHE A 109 -5.28 8.72 12.62
C PHE A 109 -6.00 7.42 12.97
N ASP A 110 -6.26 7.17 14.26
CA ASP A 110 -7.05 6.02 14.73
C ASP A 110 -8.54 6.30 14.52
N LEU A 111 -8.88 6.45 13.26
CA LEU A 111 -10.24 6.59 12.76
C LEU A 111 -10.73 5.18 12.38
N ASP A 112 -12.02 4.95 12.47
CA ASP A 112 -12.63 3.66 12.08
C ASP A 112 -12.56 3.47 10.55
N VAL A 113 -11.32 3.34 10.06
CA VAL A 113 -10.97 3.09 8.66
C VAL A 113 -9.86 2.05 8.56
N ILE A 114 -9.81 1.34 7.45
CA ILE A 114 -8.72 0.43 7.10
C ILE A 114 -7.73 1.18 6.22
N TRP A 115 -6.55 1.49 6.76
CA TRP A 115 -5.45 2.03 5.98
C TRP A 115 -4.91 0.97 5.02
N THR A 116 -4.65 1.33 3.77
CA THR A 116 -4.18 0.41 2.74
C THR A 116 -3.22 1.08 1.76
N ALA A 117 -2.44 0.29 1.05
CA ALA A 117 -1.61 0.79 -0.04
C ALA A 117 -2.49 1.23 -1.25
N PRO A 118 -2.03 2.19 -2.06
CA PRO A 118 -0.77 2.89 -1.95
C PRO A 118 -0.77 3.99 -0.87
N ILE A 119 0.33 4.05 -0.12
CA ILE A 119 0.69 5.21 0.69
C ILE A 119 2.03 5.69 0.16
N TYR A 120 2.11 6.96 -0.22
CA TYR A 120 3.32 7.56 -0.78
C TYR A 120 3.63 8.86 -0.08
N LYS A 121 4.89 9.10 0.19
CA LYS A 121 5.38 10.33 0.80
C LYS A 121 6.64 10.81 0.10
N SER A 122 6.61 12.06 -0.31
CA SER A 122 7.76 12.82 -0.79
C SER A 122 7.73 14.23 -0.21
N ARG A 123 8.70 15.07 -0.57
CA ARG A 123 8.72 16.46 -0.15
C ARG A 123 7.47 17.25 -0.57
N ASP A 124 6.94 16.95 -1.75
CA ASP A 124 5.92 17.78 -2.40
C ASP A 124 4.55 17.10 -2.51
N LEU A 125 4.47 15.80 -2.18
CA LEU A 125 3.26 15.01 -2.33
C LEU A 125 3.15 13.92 -1.27
N PHE A 126 1.99 13.90 -0.60
CA PHE A 126 1.53 12.78 0.21
C PHE A 126 0.32 12.14 -0.44
N VAL A 127 0.32 10.83 -0.56
CA VAL A 127 -0.83 10.04 -1.00
C VAL A 127 -1.20 9.08 0.11
N HIS A 128 -2.45 9.12 0.53
CA HIS A 128 -2.98 8.21 1.52
C HIS A 128 -4.21 7.50 0.98
N THR A 129 -4.28 6.20 1.22
CA THR A 129 -5.42 5.37 0.80
C THR A 129 -6.03 4.69 2.01
N CYS A 130 -7.35 4.75 2.13
CA CYS A 130 -8.09 4.08 3.18
C CYS A 130 -9.47 3.60 2.70
N ILE A 131 -10.06 2.66 3.45
CA ILE A 131 -11.39 2.11 3.22
C ILE A 131 -12.22 2.38 4.48
N GLY A 132 -13.43 2.90 4.29
CA GLY A 132 -14.35 3.19 5.40
C GLY A 132 -15.75 3.52 4.92
N ASP A 133 -16.62 3.89 5.84
CA ASP A 133 -17.89 4.52 5.53
C ASP A 133 -17.70 6.02 5.19
N SER A 134 -18.76 6.66 4.70
CA SER A 134 -18.67 8.04 4.25
C SER A 134 -18.39 9.02 5.40
N GLU A 135 -18.81 8.73 6.61
CA GLU A 135 -18.58 9.60 7.78
C GLU A 135 -17.10 9.59 8.17
N ASN A 136 -16.53 8.39 8.31
CA ASN A 136 -15.12 8.22 8.69
C ASN A 136 -14.18 8.69 7.59
N LEU A 137 -14.49 8.44 6.31
CA LEU A 137 -13.71 9.00 5.19
C LEU A 137 -13.72 10.54 5.18
N ASN A 138 -14.84 11.19 5.55
CA ASN A 138 -14.88 12.63 5.69
C ASN A 138 -14.05 13.13 6.89
N LYS A 139 -13.94 12.36 7.98
CA LYS A 139 -13.04 12.67 9.10
C LYS A 139 -11.57 12.61 8.64
N VAL A 140 -11.21 11.55 7.88
CA VAL A 140 -9.87 11.44 7.27
C VAL A 140 -9.59 12.63 6.37
N LEU A 141 -10.52 13.02 5.50
CA LEU A 141 -10.31 14.14 4.58
C LEU A 141 -10.09 15.46 5.34
N ARG A 142 -10.86 15.72 6.41
CA ARG A 142 -10.64 16.89 7.29
C ARG A 142 -9.26 16.86 7.95
N LEU A 143 -8.87 15.70 8.47
CA LEU A 143 -7.55 15.51 9.07
C LEU A 143 -6.44 15.78 8.03
N MET A 144 -6.52 15.21 6.84
CA MET A 144 -5.55 15.43 5.77
C MET A 144 -5.44 16.92 5.38
N SER A 145 -6.55 17.66 5.41
CA SER A 145 -6.57 19.11 5.12
C SER A 145 -5.79 19.94 6.17
N THR A 146 -5.59 19.43 7.37
CA THR A 146 -4.75 20.12 8.38
C THR A 146 -3.27 20.04 8.04
N TYR A 147 -2.84 18.96 7.38
CA TYR A 147 -1.44 18.72 7.01
C TYR A 147 -1.03 19.41 5.72
N GLY A 148 -1.98 19.76 4.84
CA GLY A 148 -1.65 20.38 3.59
C GLY A 148 -2.86 20.76 2.74
N GLU A 149 -2.57 21.19 1.51
CA GLU A 149 -3.59 21.45 0.49
C GLU A 149 -4.00 20.13 -0.14
N VAL A 150 -5.28 19.78 -0.06
CA VAL A 150 -5.83 18.61 -0.74
C VAL A 150 -5.94 18.92 -2.24
N ARG A 151 -5.15 18.22 -3.05
CA ARG A 151 -5.12 18.41 -4.51
C ARG A 151 -6.11 17.53 -5.24
N ASN A 152 -6.27 16.30 -4.77
CA ASN A 152 -7.10 15.33 -5.44
C ASN A 152 -7.72 14.36 -4.44
N VAL A 153 -8.95 13.94 -4.69
CA VAL A 153 -9.63 12.90 -3.92
C VAL A 153 -10.36 11.98 -4.87
N VAL A 154 -10.00 10.70 -4.86
CA VAL A 154 -10.65 9.66 -5.66
C VAL A 154 -11.42 8.73 -4.75
N PHE A 155 -12.68 8.47 -5.09
CA PHE A 155 -13.52 7.49 -4.41
C PHE A 155 -13.84 6.33 -5.35
N GLU A 156 -13.61 5.12 -4.87
CA GLU A 156 -13.90 3.86 -5.57
C GLU A 156 -14.78 2.98 -4.70
N GLU A 157 -15.47 2.01 -5.29
CA GLU A 157 -16.07 0.94 -4.50
C GLU A 157 -14.98 0.13 -3.79
N ALA A 158 -15.16 -0.08 -2.48
CA ALA A 158 -14.23 -0.91 -1.73
C ALA A 158 -14.37 -2.37 -2.18
N THR A 159 -13.48 -2.81 -3.03
CA THR A 159 -13.34 -4.24 -3.31
C THR A 159 -12.41 -4.84 -2.25
N PHE A 160 -12.97 -5.63 -1.34
CA PHE A 160 -12.21 -6.41 -0.35
C PHE A 160 -11.55 -7.65 -0.99
N SER A 161 -11.01 -7.51 -2.16
CA SER A 161 -10.08 -8.47 -2.69
C SER A 161 -8.76 -8.18 -1.98
N GLY A 162 -8.37 -9.07 -1.07
CA GLY A 162 -7.13 -8.94 -0.33
C GLY A 162 -5.96 -8.56 -1.25
N ASN A 163 -4.92 -7.94 -0.71
CA ASN A 163 -3.73 -7.41 -1.43
C ASN A 163 -2.94 -8.48 -2.20
N GLY A 164 -3.61 -9.50 -2.71
CA GLY A 164 -3.01 -10.58 -3.49
C GLY A 164 -3.11 -10.32 -5.00
N PRO A 165 -2.30 -11.01 -5.79
CA PRO A 165 -2.28 -10.89 -7.25
C PRO A 165 -3.67 -11.10 -7.89
N LEU A 166 -4.58 -11.78 -7.21
CA LEU A 166 -5.95 -11.98 -7.69
C LEU A 166 -6.86 -10.75 -7.59
N SER A 167 -6.41 -9.67 -6.92
CA SER A 167 -7.19 -8.43 -6.77
C SER A 167 -7.45 -7.70 -8.10
N VAL A 168 -6.59 -7.90 -9.08
CA VAL A 168 -6.70 -7.31 -10.42
C VAL A 168 -7.74 -8.00 -11.31
N LEU A 169 -8.29 -9.12 -10.85
CA LEU A 169 -9.27 -9.90 -11.59
C LEU A 169 -10.69 -9.48 -11.26
N THR A 170 -11.58 -9.51 -12.26
CA THR A 170 -13.02 -9.45 -12.00
C THR A 170 -13.47 -10.67 -11.19
N PRO A 171 -14.57 -10.61 -10.43
CA PRO A 171 -15.09 -11.77 -9.69
C PRO A 171 -15.19 -13.03 -10.58
N ARG A 172 -15.77 -12.88 -11.76
CA ARG A 172 -15.95 -13.99 -12.71
C ARG A 172 -14.63 -14.59 -13.23
N GLN A 173 -13.62 -13.75 -13.47
CA GLN A 173 -12.27 -14.20 -13.85
C GLN A 173 -11.58 -14.93 -12.70
N ARG A 174 -11.73 -14.43 -11.48
CA ARG A 174 -11.17 -15.05 -10.28
C ARG A 174 -11.78 -16.41 -10.02
N ASP A 175 -13.12 -16.50 -10.03
CA ASP A 175 -13.83 -17.74 -9.77
C ASP A 175 -13.46 -18.82 -10.79
N LEU A 176 -13.37 -18.44 -12.06
CA LEU A 176 -12.97 -19.37 -13.13
C LEU A 176 -11.51 -19.81 -12.98
N LEU A 177 -10.59 -18.90 -12.63
CA LEU A 177 -9.19 -19.24 -12.41
C LEU A 177 -9.02 -20.19 -11.22
N LEU A 178 -9.75 -19.95 -10.13
CA LEU A 178 -9.75 -20.82 -8.95
C LEU A 178 -10.32 -22.21 -9.30
N ALA A 179 -11.42 -22.27 -10.04
CA ALA A 179 -11.98 -23.53 -10.53
C ALA A 179 -11.00 -24.28 -11.44
N ALA A 180 -10.33 -23.57 -12.36
CA ALA A 180 -9.31 -24.15 -13.24
C ALA A 180 -8.15 -24.78 -12.44
N LYS A 181 -7.68 -24.08 -11.38
CA LYS A 181 -6.67 -24.62 -10.46
C LYS A 181 -7.19 -25.85 -9.72
N GLN A 182 -8.37 -25.74 -9.12
CA GLN A 182 -8.98 -26.81 -8.31
C GLN A 182 -9.22 -28.11 -9.11
N TYR A 183 -9.63 -27.99 -10.36
CA TYR A 183 -9.90 -29.15 -11.21
C TYR A 183 -8.66 -29.65 -11.98
N GLY A 184 -7.48 -29.06 -11.75
CA GLY A 184 -6.23 -29.52 -12.32
C GLY A 184 -6.03 -29.14 -13.80
N TYR A 185 -6.69 -28.06 -14.26
CA TYR A 185 -6.48 -27.52 -15.62
C TYR A 185 -5.03 -27.01 -15.83
N TYR A 186 -4.39 -26.49 -14.76
CA TYR A 186 -3.01 -26.01 -14.77
C TYR A 186 -1.97 -27.03 -14.31
N GLU A 187 -2.37 -28.26 -14.04
CA GLU A 187 -1.42 -29.32 -13.70
C GLU A 187 -0.70 -29.86 -14.94
N TYR A 188 0.44 -30.47 -14.75
CA TYR A 188 1.17 -31.16 -15.79
C TYR A 188 1.40 -32.64 -15.40
N PRO A 189 0.83 -33.62 -16.12
CA PRO A 189 -0.16 -33.47 -17.20
C PRO A 189 -1.50 -32.92 -16.68
N ARG A 190 -2.25 -32.21 -17.54
CA ARG A 190 -3.56 -31.65 -17.18
C ARG A 190 -4.54 -32.76 -16.81
N ARG A 191 -5.28 -32.56 -15.71
CA ARG A 191 -6.38 -33.49 -15.36
C ARG A 191 -7.65 -33.28 -16.16
N ILE A 192 -7.94 -32.02 -16.54
CA ILE A 192 -9.09 -31.67 -17.37
C ILE A 192 -8.69 -30.72 -18.50
N ASN A 193 -9.45 -30.77 -19.59
CA ASN A 193 -9.31 -29.83 -20.69
C ASN A 193 -10.29 -28.64 -20.56
N SER A 194 -10.18 -27.66 -21.47
CA SER A 194 -11.02 -26.47 -21.48
C SER A 194 -12.52 -26.74 -21.68
N GLN A 195 -12.88 -27.79 -22.37
CA GLN A 195 -14.26 -28.19 -22.56
C GLN A 195 -14.85 -28.70 -21.25
N GLN A 196 -14.14 -29.60 -20.57
CA GLN A 196 -14.54 -30.16 -19.28
C GLN A 196 -14.60 -29.09 -18.18
N LEU A 197 -13.67 -28.12 -18.20
CA LEU A 197 -13.72 -26.98 -17.28
C LEU A 197 -14.97 -26.13 -17.52
N ALA A 198 -15.26 -25.78 -18.77
CA ALA A 198 -16.44 -25.00 -19.14
C ALA A 198 -17.75 -25.66 -18.69
N GLU A 199 -17.87 -26.97 -18.87
CA GLU A 199 -19.02 -27.78 -18.40
C GLU A 199 -19.17 -27.72 -16.88
N LYS A 200 -18.04 -27.82 -16.11
CA LYS A 200 -18.06 -27.78 -14.65
C LYS A 200 -18.50 -26.43 -14.08
N VAL A 201 -18.19 -25.33 -14.77
CA VAL A 201 -18.54 -23.96 -14.33
C VAL A 201 -19.79 -23.41 -15.04
N GLY A 202 -20.44 -24.21 -15.90
CA GLY A 202 -21.73 -23.90 -16.54
C GLY A 202 -21.65 -22.77 -17.58
N ILE A 203 -20.54 -22.68 -18.35
CA ILE A 203 -20.36 -21.69 -19.42
C ILE A 203 -19.90 -22.33 -20.73
N SER A 204 -19.91 -21.58 -21.82
CA SER A 204 -19.37 -22.07 -23.07
C SER A 204 -17.84 -22.21 -23.04
N LYS A 205 -17.28 -23.14 -23.79
CA LYS A 205 -15.85 -23.34 -23.96
C LYS A 205 -15.14 -22.04 -24.37
N THR A 206 -15.72 -21.33 -25.35
CA THR A 206 -15.18 -20.07 -25.86
C THR A 206 -15.11 -19.00 -24.75
N THR A 207 -16.19 -18.86 -23.97
CA THR A 207 -16.26 -17.95 -22.82
C THR A 207 -15.23 -18.31 -21.75
N ALA A 208 -15.07 -19.61 -21.44
CA ALA A 208 -14.09 -20.06 -20.48
C ALA A 208 -12.65 -19.71 -20.90
N ILE A 209 -12.28 -20.00 -22.14
CA ILE A 209 -10.94 -19.69 -22.67
C ILE A 209 -10.70 -18.17 -22.68
N GLU A 210 -11.67 -17.38 -23.08
CA GLU A 210 -11.55 -15.92 -23.12
C GLU A 210 -11.32 -15.32 -21.72
N HIS A 211 -12.13 -15.73 -20.74
CA HIS A 211 -11.98 -15.27 -19.37
C HIS A 211 -10.67 -15.71 -18.73
N LEU A 212 -10.23 -16.96 -18.94
CA LEU A 212 -8.93 -17.44 -18.47
C LEU A 212 -7.80 -16.61 -19.08
N ARG A 213 -7.79 -16.43 -20.39
CA ARG A 213 -6.76 -15.64 -21.07
C ARG A 213 -6.70 -14.19 -20.57
N LYS A 214 -7.85 -13.55 -20.37
CA LYS A 214 -7.91 -12.18 -19.79
C LYS A 214 -7.40 -12.15 -18.35
N ALA A 215 -7.70 -13.17 -17.56
CA ALA A 215 -7.21 -13.30 -16.20
C ALA A 215 -5.69 -13.50 -16.16
N GLU A 216 -5.17 -14.40 -16.97
CA GLU A 216 -3.73 -14.70 -17.10
C GLU A 216 -2.95 -13.47 -17.53
N VAL A 217 -3.40 -12.76 -18.57
CA VAL A 217 -2.76 -11.50 -19.02
C VAL A 217 -2.71 -10.47 -17.91
N ARG A 218 -3.82 -10.26 -17.18
CA ARG A 218 -3.83 -9.28 -16.07
C ARG A 218 -2.88 -9.67 -14.95
N LEU A 219 -2.86 -10.94 -14.56
CA LEU A 219 -1.94 -11.44 -13.52
C LEU A 219 -0.48 -11.28 -13.96
N ILE A 220 -0.14 -11.71 -15.15
CA ILE A 220 1.22 -11.61 -15.68
C ILE A 220 1.64 -10.16 -15.76
N SER A 221 0.79 -9.26 -16.31
CA SER A 221 1.11 -7.85 -16.39
C SER A 221 1.31 -7.20 -15.01
N THR A 222 0.52 -7.64 -14.01
CA THR A 222 0.69 -7.14 -12.63
C THR A 222 1.95 -7.67 -11.97
N LEU A 223 2.26 -8.94 -12.16
CA LEU A 223 3.47 -9.56 -11.61
C LEU A 223 4.75 -9.02 -12.26
N LEU A 224 4.68 -8.65 -13.53
CA LEU A 224 5.81 -8.12 -14.29
C LEU A 224 5.86 -6.59 -14.34
N ALA A 225 4.94 -5.88 -13.72
CA ALA A 225 4.85 -4.41 -13.74
C ALA A 225 6.04 -3.68 -13.04
N GLY A 226 7.02 -4.42 -12.59
CA GLY A 226 8.25 -3.90 -11.97
C GLY A 226 9.54 -4.34 -12.68
N TYR A 227 9.40 -4.98 -13.87
CA TYR A 227 10.56 -5.49 -14.63
C TYR A 227 10.67 -4.83 -15.99
#